data_6cbd111324c859311967fc7df78eaae5
#
_entry.id   6cbd111324c859311967fc7df78eaae5
#
_cell.length_a   1.000
_cell.length_b   1.000
_cell.length_c   1.000
_cell.angle_alpha   90.00
_cell.angle_beta   90.00
_cell.angle_gamma   90.00
#
_symmetry.space_group_name_H-M   'P 1'
#
loop_
_entity.id
_entity.type
_entity.pdbx_description
1 polymer ?
#
loop_
_entity_poly.entity_id
_entity_poly.type
_entity_poly.pdbx_seq_one_letter_code
_entity_poly.pdbx_strand_id
1 'polypeptide(L)'
;MTDTRPSLIIYSPAGVVPTAAPVRKALKRLTTLGFVPTLDASALSKHQRFAGDDAERLAAIHRVAEASPAVALATRGGYGLTRLLDQIEWPLIARSVEQGTAWVGYSDVTALQLA
;
A
#
# COMPACT_ATOMS: atom_id res chain seq x y z
N MET A 1 -9.84 -2.25 -25.05
CA MET A 1 -10.18 -0.88 -24.60
C MET A 1 -9.52 -0.60 -23.27
N THR A 2 -8.85 0.53 -23.14
CA THR A 2 -8.15 0.90 -21.91
C THR A 2 -9.14 1.48 -20.90
N ASP A 3 -9.10 0.99 -19.66
CA ASP A 3 -9.92 1.54 -18.59
C ASP A 3 -9.33 2.90 -18.18
N THR A 4 -10.12 3.98 -18.30
CA THR A 4 -9.69 5.33 -17.98
C THR A 4 -9.82 5.68 -16.50
N ARG A 5 -10.45 4.81 -15.69
CA ARG A 5 -10.59 5.04 -14.25
C ARG A 5 -9.23 4.90 -13.57
N PRO A 6 -8.94 5.72 -12.54
CA PRO A 6 -7.66 5.64 -11.86
C PRO A 6 -7.49 4.33 -11.11
N SER A 7 -6.31 3.73 -11.21
CA SER A 7 -5.98 2.52 -10.48
C SER A 7 -5.63 2.85 -9.03
N LEU A 8 -5.97 1.92 -8.12
CA LEU A 8 -5.67 2.06 -6.71
C LEU A 8 -5.27 0.70 -6.17
N ILE A 9 -4.15 0.64 -5.44
CA ILE A 9 -3.72 -0.60 -4.78
C ILE A 9 -3.80 -0.40 -3.27
N ILE A 10 -4.50 -1.30 -2.58
CA ILE A 10 -4.53 -1.38 -1.13
C ILE A 10 -3.42 -2.34 -0.70
N TYR A 11 -2.53 -1.89 0.18
CA TYR A 11 -1.39 -2.68 0.65
C TYR A 11 -1.22 -2.50 2.16
N SER A 12 -0.49 -3.42 2.79
CA SER A 12 -0.29 -3.42 4.24
C SER A 12 1.20 -3.38 4.58
N PRO A 13 1.76 -2.17 4.77
CA PRO A 13 3.19 -2.03 5.04
C PRO A 13 3.55 -2.20 6.52
N ALA A 14 2.60 -2.21 7.42
CA ALA A 14 2.85 -2.18 8.86
C ALA A 14 1.90 -3.10 9.64
N GLY A 15 0.82 -2.56 10.23
CA GLY A 15 -0.06 -3.31 11.10
C GLY A 15 -0.90 -4.36 10.38
N VAL A 16 -1.21 -5.47 11.07
CA VAL A 16 -2.10 -6.49 10.55
C VAL A 16 -3.53 -5.97 10.47
N VAL A 17 -4.25 -6.37 9.41
CA VAL A 17 -5.69 -6.09 9.29
C VAL A 17 -6.44 -7.11 10.14
N PRO A 18 -7.17 -6.69 11.20
CA PRO A 18 -7.82 -7.64 12.11
C PRO A 18 -8.85 -8.54 11.44
N THR A 19 -9.63 -7.99 10.50
CA THR A 19 -10.60 -8.77 9.73
C THR A 19 -10.62 -8.27 8.28
N ALA A 20 -11.03 -9.12 7.36
CA ALA A 20 -11.09 -8.77 5.93
C ALA A 20 -12.35 -7.96 5.57
N ALA A 21 -13.39 -7.97 6.40
CA ALA A 21 -14.67 -7.34 6.06
C ALA A 21 -14.57 -5.83 5.78
N PRO A 22 -13.87 -5.02 6.61
CA PRO A 22 -13.72 -3.60 6.32
C PRO A 22 -12.96 -3.34 5.01
N VAL A 23 -11.98 -4.18 4.68
CA VAL A 23 -11.22 -4.05 3.43
C VAL A 23 -12.11 -4.34 2.22
N ARG A 24 -12.91 -5.41 2.30
CA ARG A 24 -13.87 -5.73 1.23
C ARG A 24 -14.89 -4.61 1.02
N LYS A 25 -15.37 -4.03 2.13
CA LYS A 25 -16.31 -2.89 2.08
C LYS A 25 -15.66 -1.67 1.43
N ALA A 26 -14.38 -1.42 1.76
CA ALA A 26 -13.63 -0.32 1.15
C ALA A 26 -13.45 -0.53 -0.36
N LEU A 27 -13.16 -1.76 -0.79
CA LEU A 27 -13.04 -2.08 -2.21
C LEU A 27 -14.32 -1.73 -2.97
N LYS A 28 -15.47 -2.10 -2.43
CA LYS A 28 -16.77 -1.78 -3.04
C LYS A 28 -17.01 -0.28 -3.11
N ARG A 29 -16.71 0.43 -2.02
CA ARG A 29 -16.92 1.88 -1.95
C ARG A 29 -16.01 2.62 -2.93
N LEU A 30 -14.74 2.21 -3.03
CA LEU A 30 -13.80 2.81 -3.96
C LEU A 30 -14.21 2.59 -5.41
N THR A 31 -14.73 1.40 -5.72
CA THR A 31 -15.27 1.11 -7.06
C THR A 31 -16.44 2.05 -7.38
N THR A 32 -17.34 2.24 -6.43
CA THR A 32 -18.49 3.16 -6.59
C THR A 32 -18.03 4.60 -6.80
N LEU A 33 -16.90 4.99 -6.18
CA LEU A 33 -16.34 6.34 -6.31
C LEU A 33 -15.56 6.54 -7.62
N GLY A 34 -15.43 5.54 -8.45
CA GLY A 34 -14.82 5.65 -9.77
C GLY A 34 -13.38 5.17 -9.86
N PHE A 35 -12.85 4.48 -8.84
CA PHE A 35 -11.52 3.87 -8.88
C PHE A 35 -11.58 2.44 -9.39
N VAL A 36 -10.42 1.93 -9.81
CA VAL A 36 -10.22 0.50 -10.06
C VAL A 36 -9.33 -0.04 -8.94
N PRO A 37 -9.91 -0.46 -7.80
CA PRO A 37 -9.13 -0.91 -6.65
C PRO A 37 -8.70 -2.36 -6.79
N THR A 38 -7.47 -2.65 -6.37
CA THR A 38 -6.96 -4.01 -6.23
C THR A 38 -6.31 -4.16 -4.86
N LEU A 39 -6.18 -5.40 -4.40
CA LEU A 39 -5.59 -5.72 -3.12
C LEU A 39 -4.22 -6.34 -3.36
N ASP A 40 -3.18 -5.80 -2.74
CA ASP A 40 -1.85 -6.40 -2.81
C ASP A 40 -1.88 -7.81 -2.23
N ALA A 41 -1.06 -8.70 -2.77
CA ALA A 41 -1.06 -10.12 -2.44
C ALA A 41 -0.90 -10.40 -0.94
N SER A 42 -0.14 -9.57 -0.21
CA SER A 42 0.07 -9.77 1.23
C SER A 42 -0.70 -8.78 2.12
N ALA A 43 -1.69 -8.06 1.56
CA ALA A 43 -2.44 -7.06 2.32
C ALA A 43 -3.15 -7.63 3.56
N LEU A 44 -3.57 -8.90 3.53
CA LEU A 44 -4.25 -9.57 4.64
C LEU A 44 -3.34 -10.55 5.39
N SER A 45 -2.03 -10.56 5.11
CA SER A 45 -1.07 -11.42 5.79
C SER A 45 -0.90 -11.03 7.26
N LYS A 46 -0.47 -11.98 8.08
CA LYS A 46 -0.29 -11.78 9.51
C LYS A 46 1.01 -12.41 9.99
N HIS A 47 1.81 -11.64 10.72
CA HIS A 47 2.96 -12.11 11.49
C HIS A 47 3.01 -11.32 12.78
N GLN A 48 2.63 -11.95 13.90
CA GLN A 48 2.41 -11.27 15.18
C GLN A 48 1.39 -10.13 14.96
N ARG A 49 1.75 -8.87 15.22
CA ARG A 49 0.88 -7.71 15.00
C ARG A 49 1.09 -7.03 13.65
N PHE A 50 1.95 -7.61 12.79
CA PHE A 50 2.27 -7.01 11.49
C PHE A 50 1.61 -7.77 10.34
N ALA A 51 1.47 -7.11 9.22
CA ALA A 51 0.92 -7.69 8.00
C ALA A 51 2.00 -8.49 7.26
N GLY A 52 2.36 -9.65 7.80
CA GLY A 52 3.48 -10.44 7.32
C GLY A 52 4.79 -10.06 8.02
N ASP A 53 5.86 -10.77 7.70
CA ASP A 53 7.19 -10.45 8.23
C ASP A 53 7.80 -9.22 7.52
N ASP A 54 9.00 -8.82 7.92
CA ASP A 54 9.65 -7.65 7.34
C ASP A 54 9.84 -7.80 5.83
N ALA A 55 10.23 -8.98 5.37
CA ALA A 55 10.46 -9.24 3.95
C ALA A 55 9.16 -9.15 3.15
N GLU A 56 8.06 -9.69 3.67
CA GLU A 56 6.75 -9.60 3.01
C GLU A 56 6.26 -8.17 2.88
N ARG A 57 6.40 -7.39 3.96
CA ARG A 57 5.97 -5.99 3.98
C ARG A 57 6.81 -5.14 3.06
N LEU A 58 8.13 -5.36 3.02
CA LEU A 58 9.03 -4.68 2.11
C LEU A 58 8.70 -5.02 0.66
N ALA A 59 8.47 -6.31 0.37
CA ALA A 59 8.08 -6.74 -0.96
C ALA A 59 6.77 -6.11 -1.42
N ALA A 60 5.80 -5.93 -0.52
CA ALA A 60 4.54 -5.28 -0.83
C ALA A 60 4.77 -3.82 -1.26
N ILE A 61 5.60 -3.08 -0.54
CA ILE A 61 5.94 -1.71 -0.89
C ILE A 61 6.57 -1.65 -2.29
N HIS A 62 7.53 -2.53 -2.57
CA HIS A 62 8.21 -2.56 -3.87
C HIS A 62 7.28 -2.96 -5.01
N ARG A 63 6.37 -3.93 -4.79
CA ARG A 63 5.36 -4.31 -5.82
C ARG A 63 4.47 -3.14 -6.19
N VAL A 64 4.00 -2.40 -5.18
CA VAL A 64 3.15 -1.22 -5.39
C VAL A 64 3.92 -0.15 -6.17
N ALA A 65 5.16 0.11 -5.80
CA ALA A 65 5.99 1.10 -6.49
C ALA A 65 6.23 0.71 -7.95
N GLU A 66 6.51 -0.56 -8.22
CA GLU A 66 6.71 -1.04 -9.59
C GLU A 66 5.44 -0.92 -10.44
N ALA A 67 4.28 -1.17 -9.84
CA ALA A 67 3.00 -1.07 -10.53
C ALA A 67 2.60 0.39 -10.82
N SER A 68 3.11 1.33 -10.04
CA SER A 68 2.82 2.77 -10.18
C SER A 68 1.32 3.06 -10.33
N PRO A 69 0.46 2.64 -9.37
CA PRO A 69 -0.96 2.95 -9.45
C PRO A 69 -1.20 4.45 -9.27
N ALA A 70 -2.38 4.94 -9.64
CA ALA A 70 -2.73 6.33 -9.36
C ALA A 70 -2.73 6.61 -7.86
N VAL A 71 -3.18 5.65 -7.05
CA VAL A 71 -3.19 5.77 -5.58
C VAL A 71 -2.66 4.48 -4.95
N ALA A 72 -1.74 4.63 -4.00
CA ALA A 72 -1.27 3.54 -3.14
C ALA A 72 -1.84 3.81 -1.74
N LEU A 73 -2.79 2.98 -1.29
CA LEU A 73 -3.51 3.19 -0.03
C LEU A 73 -3.11 2.14 0.99
N ALA A 74 -2.47 2.59 2.08
CA ALA A 74 -2.09 1.71 3.18
C ALA A 74 -3.32 1.36 4.03
N THR A 75 -3.44 0.10 4.44
CA THR A 75 -4.53 -0.34 5.33
C THR A 75 -4.39 0.27 6.72
N ARG A 76 -3.16 0.32 7.24
CA ARG A 76 -2.84 0.87 8.56
C ARG A 76 -1.42 1.40 8.58
N GLY A 77 -1.17 2.40 9.42
CA GLY A 77 0.17 2.79 9.83
C GLY A 77 0.62 1.93 11.02
N GLY A 78 1.76 2.24 11.60
CA GLY A 78 2.32 1.56 12.76
C GLY A 78 3.84 1.50 12.73
N TYR A 79 4.44 1.03 13.81
CA TYR A 79 5.90 1.02 13.98
C TYR A 79 6.62 0.13 12.97
N GLY A 80 5.92 -0.84 12.37
CA GLY A 80 6.54 -1.81 11.48
C GLY A 80 7.22 -1.19 10.26
N LEU A 81 6.70 -0.08 9.74
CA LEU A 81 7.28 0.57 8.57
C LEU A 81 8.64 1.20 8.90
N THR A 82 8.78 1.78 10.08
CA THR A 82 10.04 2.41 10.51
C THR A 82 11.21 1.43 10.43
N ARG A 83 10.98 0.15 10.73
CA ARG A 83 12.01 -0.89 10.65
C ARG A 83 12.48 -1.15 9.23
N LEU A 84 11.70 -0.80 8.23
CA LEU A 84 11.97 -1.09 6.82
C LEU A 84 12.65 0.06 6.10
N LEU A 85 12.70 1.25 6.68
CA LEU A 85 13.13 2.47 5.98
C LEU A 85 14.51 2.34 5.31
N ASP A 86 15.46 1.69 5.97
CA ASP A 86 16.82 1.52 5.45
C ASP A 86 16.89 0.51 4.30
N GLN A 87 15.86 -0.33 4.13
CA GLN A 87 15.83 -1.39 3.13
C GLN A 87 14.97 -1.04 1.92
N ILE A 88 14.23 0.05 1.99
CA ILE A 88 13.37 0.48 0.87
C ILE A 88 14.24 0.99 -0.28
N GLU A 89 13.94 0.53 -1.48
CA GLU A 89 14.58 1.04 -2.70
C GLU A 89 13.95 2.38 -3.08
N TRP A 90 14.44 3.46 -2.49
CA TRP A 90 13.91 4.81 -2.68
C TRP A 90 13.86 5.27 -4.14
N PRO A 91 14.83 4.92 -5.01
CA PRO A 91 14.70 5.27 -6.43
C PRO A 91 13.44 4.70 -7.09
N LEU A 92 13.00 3.52 -6.65
CA LEU A 92 11.77 2.91 -7.15
C LEU A 92 10.54 3.69 -6.70
N ILE A 93 10.52 4.13 -5.44
CA ILE A 93 9.45 4.98 -4.90
C ILE A 93 9.41 6.31 -5.67
N ALA A 94 10.56 6.94 -5.86
CA ALA A 94 10.65 8.21 -6.60
C ALA A 94 10.10 8.07 -8.01
N ARG A 95 10.41 6.97 -8.69
CA ARG A 95 9.89 6.71 -10.04
C ARG A 95 8.37 6.63 -10.03
N SER A 96 7.78 5.94 -9.04
CA SER A 96 6.32 5.84 -8.93
C SER A 96 5.68 7.23 -8.76
N VAL A 97 6.29 8.09 -7.95
CA VAL A 97 5.81 9.46 -7.76
C VAL A 97 5.89 10.26 -9.05
N GLU A 98 6.99 10.14 -9.80
CA GLU A 98 7.14 10.79 -11.10
C GLU A 98 6.07 10.34 -12.09
N GLN A 99 5.62 9.10 -11.98
CA GLN A 99 4.55 8.56 -12.82
C GLN A 99 3.15 8.91 -12.31
N GLY A 100 3.05 9.65 -11.21
CA GLY A 100 1.80 10.16 -10.71
C GLY A 100 1.18 9.39 -9.55
N THR A 101 1.90 8.44 -8.95
CA THR A 101 1.38 7.68 -7.80
C THR A 101 1.27 8.58 -6.56
N ALA A 102 0.08 8.64 -5.96
CA ALA A 102 -0.14 9.27 -4.67
C ALA A 102 -0.08 8.20 -3.58
N TRP A 103 0.88 8.32 -2.67
CA TRP A 103 1.04 7.41 -1.53
C TRP A 103 0.24 7.95 -0.36
N VAL A 104 -0.79 7.22 0.08
CA VAL A 104 -1.74 7.67 1.10
C VAL A 104 -1.72 6.73 2.31
N GLY A 105 -1.68 7.32 3.51
CA GLY A 105 -1.70 6.54 4.74
C GLY A 105 -1.55 7.42 5.97
N TYR A 106 -1.33 6.77 7.12
CA TYR A 106 -1.23 7.43 8.41
C TYR A 106 0.04 7.01 9.13
N SER A 107 0.45 7.77 10.16
CA SER A 107 1.52 7.39 11.07
C SER A 107 2.83 7.09 10.32
N ASP A 108 3.33 5.86 10.36
CA ASP A 108 4.60 5.46 9.73
C ASP A 108 4.63 5.70 8.22
N VAL A 109 3.47 5.65 7.56
CA VAL A 109 3.39 5.90 6.12
C VAL A 109 3.74 7.36 5.82
N THR A 110 3.52 8.27 6.76
CA THR A 110 3.95 9.67 6.62
C THR A 110 5.46 9.76 6.43
N ALA A 111 6.25 8.92 7.11
CA ALA A 111 7.70 8.90 6.91
C ALA A 111 8.06 8.51 5.47
N LEU A 112 7.32 7.56 4.89
CA LEU A 112 7.49 7.16 3.51
C LEU A 112 7.16 8.31 2.54
N GLN A 113 6.11 9.07 2.84
CA GLN A 113 5.68 10.19 2.00
C GLN A 113 6.67 11.35 2.03
N LEU A 114 7.37 11.54 3.14
CA LEU A 114 8.31 12.66 3.32
C LEU A 114 9.74 12.33 2.86
N ALA A 115 10.02 11.09 2.62
CA ALA A 115 11.38 10.64 2.27
C ALA A 115 11.79 10.89 0.81
#